data_9d1f2a424668008b1e4a2fb790b4a7ca
#
_entry.id   9d1f2a424668008b1e4a2fb790b4a7ca
#
_cell.length_a   1.000
_cell.length_b   1.000
_cell.length_c   1.000
_cell.angle_alpha   90.00
_cell.angle_beta   90.00
_cell.angle_gamma   90.00
#
_symmetry.space_group_name_H-M   'P 1'
#
loop_
_entity.id
_entity.type
_entity.pdbx_description
1 polymer ?
#
loop_
_entity_poly.entity_id
_entity_poly.type
_entity_poly.pdbx_seq_one_letter_code
_entity_poly.pdbx_strand_id
1 'polypeptide(L)'
;TQGVSSAASDVYKRQTPYTVDLSSGNKSALLPNCGLDEIFSGNKFVSIGLIISVVMAIVVWVLLEKTKFGFELRATGMNKNAAKYCGMKEKRNTIVTMMIAGGLAGLGAAVFYLSGIETWMVQQTTVPGMGFNGIAAAFLGGLHPIGAIFSSYFIQHITSGGSYVDKTMYCAQISDLISAFIIYLCGFVFFFKLWLNRYLDRRDEKKAATPVVK
;
A
#
# COMPACT_ATOMS: atom_id res chain seq x y z
N THR A 1 -33.67 -32.49 -17.58
CA THR A 1 -33.58 -31.92 -16.21
C THR A 1 -32.25 -31.24 -15.95
N GLN A 2 -31.13 -31.64 -16.59
CA GLN A 2 -29.82 -30.97 -16.42
C GLN A 2 -29.74 -29.56 -17.00
N GLY A 3 -30.45 -29.27 -18.11
CA GLY A 3 -30.44 -27.93 -18.74
C GLY A 3 -31.14 -26.85 -17.90
N VAL A 4 -32.16 -27.23 -17.14
CA VAL A 4 -32.93 -26.28 -16.31
C VAL A 4 -32.12 -25.89 -15.04
N SER A 5 -31.37 -26.84 -14.46
CA SER A 5 -30.54 -26.57 -13.30
C SER A 5 -29.35 -25.67 -13.64
N SER A 6 -28.77 -25.83 -14.84
CA SER A 6 -27.69 -24.95 -15.33
C SER A 6 -28.18 -23.54 -15.59
N ALA A 7 -29.33 -23.37 -16.26
CA ALA A 7 -29.92 -22.06 -16.52
C ALA A 7 -30.34 -21.34 -15.23
N ALA A 8 -30.94 -22.07 -14.28
CA ALA A 8 -31.28 -21.51 -12.96
C ALA A 8 -30.05 -21.10 -12.16
N SER A 9 -28.98 -21.88 -12.23
CA SER A 9 -27.70 -21.55 -11.61
C SER A 9 -27.06 -20.29 -12.23
N ASP A 10 -27.16 -20.13 -13.55
CA ASP A 10 -26.65 -18.96 -14.24
C ASP A 10 -27.47 -17.68 -13.96
N VAL A 11 -28.79 -17.82 -13.81
CA VAL A 11 -29.67 -16.70 -13.40
C VAL A 11 -29.38 -16.31 -11.95
N TYR A 12 -29.16 -17.28 -11.06
CA TYR A 12 -28.81 -17.02 -9.66
C TYR A 12 -27.44 -16.36 -9.53
N LYS A 13 -26.46 -16.74 -10.35
CA LYS A 13 -25.14 -16.11 -10.40
C LYS A 13 -25.18 -14.65 -10.91
N ARG A 14 -26.11 -14.32 -11.79
CA ARG A 14 -26.33 -12.94 -12.27
C ARG A 14 -26.98 -12.02 -11.23
N GLN A 15 -27.57 -12.58 -10.19
CA GLN A 15 -28.18 -11.82 -9.09
C GLN A 15 -27.19 -11.51 -7.95
N THR A 16 -26.00 -12.10 -7.96
CA THR A 16 -24.97 -11.76 -6.98
C THR A 16 -24.29 -10.44 -7.39
N PRO A 17 -24.17 -9.46 -6.48
CA PRO A 17 -23.52 -8.18 -6.78
C PRO A 17 -21.99 -8.31 -6.94
N TYR A 18 -21.47 -9.51 -6.87
CA TYR A 18 -20.05 -9.83 -6.99
C TYR A 18 -19.71 -10.40 -8.35
N THR A 19 -18.50 -10.12 -8.84
CA THR A 19 -17.95 -10.79 -10.02
C THR A 19 -17.78 -12.29 -9.73
N VAL A 20 -17.85 -13.10 -10.80
CA VAL A 20 -17.59 -14.53 -10.68
C VAL A 20 -16.20 -14.75 -10.13
N ASP A 21 -16.10 -15.60 -9.10
CA ASP A 21 -14.82 -15.99 -8.54
C ASP A 21 -13.92 -16.62 -9.63
N LEU A 22 -12.73 -16.03 -9.83
CA LEU A 22 -11.75 -16.50 -10.80
C LEU A 22 -11.35 -17.96 -10.57
N SER A 23 -11.38 -18.41 -9.32
CA SER A 23 -11.06 -19.81 -8.96
C SER A 23 -12.05 -20.81 -9.55
N SER A 24 -13.32 -20.38 -9.73
CA SER A 24 -14.38 -21.21 -10.30
C SER A 24 -14.58 -21.02 -11.80
N GLY A 25 -14.28 -19.82 -12.31
CA GLY A 25 -14.54 -19.44 -13.71
C GLY A 25 -13.37 -19.73 -14.64
N ASN A 26 -12.19 -19.28 -14.33
CA ASN A 26 -11.00 -19.45 -15.17
C ASN A 26 -9.73 -19.57 -14.34
N LYS A 27 -9.36 -20.80 -14.01
CA LYS A 27 -8.16 -21.11 -13.22
C LYS A 27 -6.87 -20.70 -13.90
N SER A 28 -6.85 -20.58 -15.22
CA SER A 28 -5.66 -20.15 -15.98
C SER A 28 -5.36 -18.66 -15.82
N ALA A 29 -6.32 -17.86 -15.34
CA ALA A 29 -6.12 -16.43 -15.09
C ALA A 29 -5.57 -16.14 -13.69
N LEU A 30 -5.55 -17.15 -12.80
CA LEU A 30 -4.96 -17.01 -11.48
C LEU A 30 -3.44 -16.91 -11.57
N LEU A 31 -2.86 -16.12 -10.68
CA LEU A 31 -1.40 -16.05 -10.53
C LEU A 31 -0.86 -17.45 -10.19
N PRO A 32 0.13 -17.97 -10.93
CA PRO A 32 0.71 -19.27 -10.65
C PRO A 32 1.43 -19.24 -9.30
N ASN A 33 1.23 -20.29 -8.49
CA ASN A 33 1.85 -20.38 -7.17
C ASN A 33 3.35 -20.74 -7.21
N CYS A 34 3.87 -21.11 -8.39
CA CYS A 34 5.29 -21.43 -8.65
C CYS A 34 5.95 -22.35 -7.60
N GLY A 35 5.19 -23.27 -6.98
CA GLY A 35 5.75 -24.18 -5.97
C GLY A 35 6.01 -23.57 -4.59
N LEU A 36 5.66 -22.30 -4.38
CA LEU A 36 5.77 -21.67 -3.06
C LEU A 36 4.83 -22.28 -2.03
N ASP A 37 3.75 -22.93 -2.48
CA ASP A 37 2.81 -23.62 -1.59
C ASP A 37 3.48 -24.75 -0.81
N GLU A 38 4.43 -25.47 -1.42
CA GLU A 38 5.15 -26.57 -0.77
C GLU A 38 6.13 -26.07 0.30
N ILE A 39 6.75 -24.90 0.09
CA ILE A 39 7.72 -24.30 1.02
C ILE A 39 6.99 -23.73 2.26
N PHE A 40 5.78 -23.19 2.10
CA PHE A 40 5.02 -22.54 3.15
C PHE A 40 3.81 -23.34 3.65
N SER A 41 3.91 -24.68 3.66
CA SER A 41 2.89 -25.58 4.25
C SER A 41 1.48 -25.41 3.66
N GLY A 42 1.36 -25.17 2.36
CA GLY A 42 0.06 -25.08 1.67
C GLY A 42 -0.73 -23.78 1.91
N ASN A 43 -0.09 -22.73 2.37
CA ASN A 43 -0.72 -21.43 2.55
C ASN A 43 -1.08 -20.80 1.21
N LYS A 44 -2.37 -20.75 0.88
CA LYS A 44 -2.93 -20.13 -0.34
C LYS A 44 -2.66 -18.63 -0.45
N PHE A 45 -2.23 -17.99 0.64
CA PHE A 45 -1.92 -16.55 0.69
C PHE A 45 -0.52 -16.22 0.15
N VAL A 46 0.36 -17.21 0.04
CA VAL A 46 1.71 -17.02 -0.49
C VAL A 46 1.70 -17.28 -1.99
N SER A 47 1.38 -16.27 -2.75
CA SER A 47 1.41 -16.31 -4.21
C SER A 47 2.65 -15.59 -4.75
N ILE A 48 2.92 -15.76 -6.04
CA ILE A 48 3.97 -15.01 -6.75
C ILE A 48 3.83 -13.48 -6.57
N GLY A 49 2.64 -13.01 -6.21
CA GLY A 49 2.37 -11.60 -5.90
C GLY A 49 3.25 -11.02 -4.80
N LEU A 50 3.63 -11.84 -3.81
CA LEU A 50 4.55 -11.41 -2.75
C LEU A 50 5.94 -11.13 -3.33
N ILE A 51 6.44 -12.00 -4.20
CA ILE A 51 7.74 -11.80 -4.85
C ILE A 51 7.70 -10.56 -5.74
N ILE A 52 6.63 -10.38 -6.51
CA ILE A 52 6.43 -9.20 -7.36
C ILE A 52 6.44 -7.93 -6.51
N SER A 53 5.76 -7.91 -5.36
CA SER A 53 5.71 -6.72 -4.49
C SER A 53 7.08 -6.36 -3.93
N VAL A 54 7.87 -7.35 -3.50
CA VAL A 54 9.23 -7.13 -2.99
C VAL A 54 10.16 -6.63 -4.11
N VAL A 55 10.11 -7.26 -5.28
CA VAL A 55 10.90 -6.83 -6.44
C VAL A 55 10.55 -5.39 -6.84
N MET A 56 9.25 -5.05 -6.91
CA MET A 56 8.83 -3.70 -7.24
C MET A 56 9.25 -2.67 -6.19
N ALA A 57 9.25 -3.02 -4.92
CA ALA A 57 9.74 -2.11 -3.89
C ALA A 57 11.26 -1.85 -4.01
N ILE A 58 12.03 -2.88 -4.35
CA ILE A 58 13.47 -2.72 -4.63
C ILE A 58 13.69 -1.83 -5.88
N VAL A 59 12.92 -2.05 -6.94
CA VAL A 59 12.98 -1.23 -8.16
C VAL A 59 12.67 0.24 -7.84
N VAL A 60 11.61 0.51 -7.09
CA VAL A 60 11.24 1.87 -6.68
C VAL A 60 12.31 2.47 -5.76
N TRP A 61 12.87 1.69 -4.85
CA TRP A 61 13.96 2.14 -4.00
C TRP A 61 15.20 2.55 -4.82
N VAL A 62 15.64 1.70 -5.76
CA VAL A 62 16.76 2.02 -6.65
C VAL A 62 16.44 3.26 -7.49
N LEU A 63 15.24 3.35 -8.05
CA LEU A 63 14.82 4.49 -8.86
C LEU A 63 14.85 5.79 -8.07
N LEU A 64 14.37 5.80 -6.82
CA LEU A 64 14.31 7.00 -6.00
C LEU A 64 15.66 7.39 -5.39
N GLU A 65 16.52 6.42 -5.03
CA GLU A 65 17.75 6.71 -4.30
C GLU A 65 19.01 6.69 -5.16
N LYS A 66 19.02 5.88 -6.22
CA LYS A 66 20.23 5.65 -7.01
C LYS A 66 20.20 6.31 -8.38
N THR A 67 19.09 6.98 -8.78
CA THR A 67 19.02 7.62 -10.09
C THR A 67 18.96 9.15 -10.00
N LYS A 68 19.45 9.83 -11.03
CA LYS A 68 19.32 11.30 -11.19
C LYS A 68 17.85 11.71 -11.22
N PHE A 69 17.01 10.88 -11.82
CA PHE A 69 15.58 11.09 -11.89
C PHE A 69 14.92 11.09 -10.49
N GLY A 70 15.27 10.13 -9.63
CA GLY A 70 14.78 10.09 -8.26
C GLY A 70 15.21 11.32 -7.45
N PHE A 71 16.44 11.81 -7.67
CA PHE A 71 16.90 13.07 -7.06
C PHE A 71 16.05 14.26 -7.51
N GLU A 72 15.78 14.40 -8.82
CA GLU A 72 14.93 15.47 -9.34
C GLU A 72 13.50 15.40 -8.77
N LEU A 73 12.94 14.17 -8.63
CA LEU A 73 11.63 13.98 -8.04
C LEU A 73 11.58 14.43 -6.57
N ARG A 74 12.56 14.03 -5.77
CA ARG A 74 12.65 14.45 -4.36
C ARG A 74 12.84 15.95 -4.21
N ALA A 75 13.75 16.54 -5.00
CA ALA A 75 13.98 17.97 -4.99
C ALA A 75 12.71 18.76 -5.35
N THR A 76 11.99 18.31 -6.39
CA THR A 76 10.71 18.91 -6.80
C THR A 76 9.64 18.75 -5.71
N GLY A 77 9.62 17.61 -5.01
CA GLY A 77 8.69 17.35 -3.90
C GLY A 77 8.97 18.21 -2.66
N MET A 78 10.23 18.47 -2.35
CA MET A 78 10.62 19.30 -1.20
C MET A 78 10.35 20.78 -1.43
N ASN A 79 10.76 21.32 -2.58
CA ASN A 79 10.54 22.72 -2.92
C ASN A 79 10.49 22.92 -4.44
N LYS A 80 9.28 23.11 -4.96
CA LYS A 80 9.05 23.33 -6.40
C LYS A 80 9.76 24.55 -6.94
N ASN A 81 9.78 25.63 -6.19
CA ASN A 81 10.40 26.89 -6.62
C ASN A 81 11.92 26.74 -6.70
N ALA A 82 12.55 26.14 -5.69
CA ALA A 82 13.98 25.89 -5.70
C ALA A 82 14.39 24.97 -6.86
N ALA A 83 13.63 23.89 -7.10
CA ALA A 83 13.87 22.97 -8.21
C ALA A 83 13.79 23.71 -9.58
N LYS A 84 12.84 24.62 -9.75
CA LYS A 84 12.70 25.44 -10.95
C LYS A 84 13.89 26.36 -11.15
N TYR A 85 14.39 27.01 -10.10
CA TYR A 85 15.60 27.85 -10.19
C TYR A 85 16.85 27.04 -10.54
N CYS A 86 16.93 25.80 -10.11
CA CYS A 86 17.99 24.87 -10.50
C CYS A 86 17.82 24.28 -11.92
N GLY A 87 16.86 24.76 -12.70
CA GLY A 87 16.64 24.31 -14.08
C GLY A 87 15.92 22.97 -14.23
N MET A 88 15.36 22.41 -13.14
CA MET A 88 14.62 21.15 -13.20
C MET A 88 13.22 21.37 -13.79
N LYS A 89 12.77 20.42 -14.61
CA LYS A 89 11.44 20.49 -15.27
C LYS A 89 10.34 20.00 -14.31
N GLU A 90 9.87 20.87 -13.39
CA GLU A 90 8.89 20.54 -12.36
C GLU A 90 7.61 19.87 -12.88
N LYS A 91 7.03 20.42 -13.98
CA LYS A 91 5.80 19.88 -14.59
C LYS A 91 5.99 18.44 -15.08
N ARG A 92 7.10 18.17 -15.77
CA ARG A 92 7.42 16.83 -16.25
C ARG A 92 7.59 15.87 -15.08
N ASN A 93 8.34 16.27 -14.06
CA ASN A 93 8.58 15.45 -12.88
C ASN A 93 7.28 15.09 -12.16
N THR A 94 6.36 16.04 -11.99
CA THR A 94 5.04 15.80 -11.39
C THR A 94 4.22 14.81 -12.22
N ILE A 95 4.15 14.97 -13.54
CA ILE A 95 3.41 14.07 -14.42
C ILE A 95 3.97 12.65 -14.34
N VAL A 96 5.29 12.50 -14.46
CA VAL A 96 5.94 11.19 -14.41
C VAL A 96 5.75 10.52 -13.05
N THR A 97 5.80 11.28 -11.95
CA THR A 97 5.50 10.74 -10.60
C THR A 97 4.08 10.17 -10.53
N MET A 98 3.09 10.92 -11.06
CA MET A 98 1.70 10.44 -11.09
C MET A 98 1.53 9.20 -11.97
N MET A 99 2.22 9.14 -13.12
CA MET A 99 2.21 7.95 -13.98
C MET A 99 2.79 6.72 -13.28
N ILE A 100 3.93 6.87 -12.60
CA ILE A 100 4.57 5.78 -11.84
C ILE A 100 3.65 5.33 -10.71
N ALA A 101 3.08 6.27 -9.95
CA ALA A 101 2.17 5.96 -8.85
C ALA A 101 0.90 5.23 -9.35
N GLY A 102 0.32 5.69 -10.46
CA GLY A 102 -0.83 5.02 -11.10
C GLY A 102 -0.48 3.62 -11.61
N GLY A 103 0.69 3.45 -12.22
CA GLY A 103 1.19 2.14 -12.64
C GLY A 103 1.37 1.16 -11.47
N LEU A 104 1.96 1.62 -10.37
CA LEU A 104 2.13 0.81 -9.17
C LEU A 104 0.79 0.46 -8.52
N ALA A 105 -0.16 1.39 -8.48
CA ALA A 105 -1.50 1.13 -7.99
C ALA A 105 -2.23 0.08 -8.86
N GLY A 106 -2.10 0.18 -10.19
CA GLY A 106 -2.64 -0.82 -11.12
C GLY A 106 -2.03 -2.20 -10.95
N LEU A 107 -0.71 -2.29 -10.77
CA LEU A 107 -0.03 -3.55 -10.46
C LEU A 107 -0.50 -4.12 -9.12
N GLY A 108 -0.65 -3.29 -8.08
CA GLY A 108 -1.18 -3.71 -6.78
C GLY A 108 -2.59 -4.28 -6.90
N ALA A 109 -3.47 -3.61 -7.65
CA ALA A 109 -4.82 -4.08 -7.91
C ALA A 109 -4.82 -5.40 -8.71
N ALA A 110 -3.97 -5.52 -9.72
CA ALA A 110 -3.84 -6.74 -10.50
C ALA A 110 -3.41 -7.93 -9.64
N VAL A 111 -2.39 -7.77 -8.81
CA VAL A 111 -1.92 -8.81 -7.88
C VAL A 111 -3.04 -9.19 -6.90
N PHE A 112 -3.77 -8.21 -6.37
CA PHE A 112 -4.84 -8.45 -5.39
C PHE A 112 -6.00 -9.25 -5.98
N TYR A 113 -6.53 -8.84 -7.14
CA TYR A 113 -7.66 -9.54 -7.76
C TYR A 113 -7.29 -10.85 -8.44
N LEU A 114 -6.08 -10.95 -9.02
CA LEU A 114 -5.62 -12.18 -9.66
C LEU A 114 -5.11 -13.23 -8.64
N SER A 115 -4.99 -12.88 -7.36
CA SER A 115 -4.73 -13.86 -6.30
C SER A 115 -5.91 -14.80 -6.05
N GLY A 116 -7.11 -14.46 -6.53
CA GLY A 116 -8.34 -15.25 -6.35
C GLY A 116 -8.89 -15.26 -4.93
N ILE A 117 -8.38 -14.39 -4.05
CA ILE A 117 -8.82 -14.30 -2.66
C ILE A 117 -10.05 -13.39 -2.55
N GLU A 118 -10.09 -12.33 -3.36
CA GLU A 118 -11.13 -11.32 -3.33
C GLU A 118 -11.91 -11.23 -4.63
N THR A 119 -13.22 -11.00 -4.52
CA THR A 119 -14.12 -10.77 -5.64
C THR A 119 -14.53 -9.30 -5.70
N TRP A 120 -14.65 -8.76 -6.91
CA TRP A 120 -15.08 -7.38 -7.10
C TRP A 120 -16.59 -7.25 -6.92
N MET A 121 -17.04 -6.26 -6.14
CA MET A 121 -18.45 -5.91 -6.05
C MET A 121 -18.80 -4.92 -7.19
N VAL A 122 -19.67 -5.33 -8.10
CA VAL A 122 -20.02 -4.55 -9.30
C VAL A 122 -20.70 -3.21 -8.95
N GLN A 123 -21.39 -3.15 -7.82
CA GLN A 123 -22.11 -1.95 -7.36
C GLN A 123 -21.35 -1.20 -6.25
N GLN A 124 -20.03 -1.30 -6.22
CA GLN A 124 -19.25 -0.61 -5.20
C GLN A 124 -19.26 0.90 -5.45
N THR A 125 -19.96 1.63 -4.61
CA THR A 125 -20.05 3.10 -4.65
C THR A 125 -18.98 3.76 -3.75
N THR A 126 -18.31 2.99 -2.91
CA THR A 126 -17.30 3.46 -1.96
C THR A 126 -15.89 3.10 -2.42
N VAL A 127 -14.95 4.00 -2.15
CA VAL A 127 -13.53 3.74 -2.42
C VAL A 127 -13.04 2.59 -1.54
N PRO A 128 -12.35 1.58 -2.08
CA PRO A 128 -11.81 0.48 -1.28
C PRO A 128 -10.93 0.99 -0.13
N GLY A 129 -11.21 0.55 1.10
CA GLY A 129 -10.46 0.93 2.31
C GLY A 129 -8.97 0.60 2.27
N MET A 130 -8.60 -0.37 1.43
CA MET A 130 -7.24 -0.80 1.16
C MET A 130 -6.31 0.36 0.70
N GLY A 131 -6.83 1.36 -0.05
CA GLY A 131 -6.05 2.54 -0.42
C GLY A 131 -5.64 3.37 0.78
N PHE A 132 -6.52 3.54 1.75
CA PHE A 132 -6.22 4.25 3.00
C PHE A 132 -5.20 3.49 3.86
N ASN A 133 -5.30 2.16 3.94
CA ASN A 133 -4.31 1.32 4.62
C ASN A 133 -2.93 1.44 3.96
N GLY A 134 -2.88 1.57 2.63
CA GLY A 134 -1.64 1.81 1.89
C GLY A 134 -0.98 3.16 2.23
N ILE A 135 -1.77 4.22 2.37
CA ILE A 135 -1.27 5.54 2.82
C ILE A 135 -0.69 5.44 4.23
N ALA A 136 -1.41 4.77 5.12
CA ALA A 136 -0.96 4.55 6.48
C ALA A 136 0.34 3.74 6.55
N ALA A 137 0.45 2.68 5.75
CA ALA A 137 1.66 1.89 5.64
C ALA A 137 2.85 2.72 5.14
N ALA A 138 2.62 3.63 4.19
CA ALA A 138 3.67 4.51 3.69
C ALA A 138 4.18 5.47 4.77
N PHE A 139 3.29 6.06 5.58
CA PHE A 139 3.69 6.93 6.69
C PHE A 139 4.39 6.15 7.81
N LEU A 140 3.87 4.99 8.18
CA LEU A 140 4.49 4.14 9.19
C LEU A 140 5.88 3.66 8.74
N GLY A 141 6.04 3.37 7.45
CA GLY A 141 7.32 3.01 6.83
C GLY A 141 8.29 4.19 6.65
N GLY A 142 7.95 5.40 7.11
CA GLY A 142 8.78 6.59 7.03
C GLY A 142 8.98 7.10 5.61
N LEU A 143 8.02 6.87 4.72
CA LEU A 143 8.06 7.23 3.29
C LEU A 143 9.23 6.54 2.54
N HIS A 144 9.73 5.42 3.07
CA HIS A 144 10.79 4.63 2.46
C HIS A 144 10.20 3.37 1.84
N PRO A 145 10.52 3.00 0.58
CA PRO A 145 9.91 1.86 -0.11
C PRO A 145 10.07 0.52 0.62
N ILE A 146 11.26 0.27 1.18
CA ILE A 146 11.51 -0.95 1.96
C ILE A 146 10.76 -0.91 3.29
N GLY A 147 10.75 0.25 3.96
CA GLY A 147 9.97 0.45 5.19
C GLY A 147 8.47 0.21 4.99
N ALA A 148 7.94 0.60 3.82
CA ALA A 148 6.54 0.39 3.48
C ALA A 148 6.15 -1.09 3.39
N ILE A 149 7.06 -2.00 3.00
CA ILE A 149 6.81 -3.46 3.00
C ILE A 149 6.58 -3.95 4.42
N PHE A 150 7.50 -3.64 5.34
CA PHE A 150 7.38 -4.08 6.72
C PHE A 150 6.14 -3.51 7.42
N SER A 151 5.87 -2.22 7.19
CA SER A 151 4.69 -1.57 7.78
C SER A 151 3.38 -2.08 7.18
N SER A 152 3.32 -2.37 5.88
CA SER A 152 2.12 -2.95 5.27
C SER A 152 1.84 -4.36 5.79
N TYR A 153 2.90 -5.18 5.95
CA TYR A 153 2.78 -6.50 6.59
C TYR A 153 2.24 -6.39 8.01
N PHE A 154 2.76 -5.44 8.80
CA PHE A 154 2.32 -5.20 10.17
C PHE A 154 0.86 -4.78 10.25
N ILE A 155 0.43 -3.82 9.42
CA ILE A 155 -0.98 -3.37 9.37
C ILE A 155 -1.88 -4.51 8.93
N GLN A 156 -1.50 -5.26 7.90
CA GLN A 156 -2.28 -6.39 7.41
C GLN A 156 -2.41 -7.50 8.46
N HIS A 157 -1.36 -7.74 9.24
CA HIS A 157 -1.40 -8.73 10.32
C HIS A 157 -2.40 -8.34 11.42
N ILE A 158 -2.46 -7.06 11.77
CA ILE A 158 -3.46 -6.54 12.73
C ILE A 158 -4.87 -6.67 12.17
N THR A 159 -5.08 -6.26 10.92
CA THR A 159 -6.40 -6.33 10.27
C THR A 159 -6.88 -7.77 10.14
N SER A 160 -6.00 -8.70 9.76
CA SER A 160 -6.31 -10.13 9.69
C SER A 160 -6.57 -10.73 11.07
N GLY A 161 -5.85 -10.27 12.11
CA GLY A 161 -6.06 -10.69 13.49
C GLY A 161 -7.49 -10.45 13.99
N GLY A 162 -8.15 -9.41 13.49
CA GLY A 162 -9.57 -9.15 13.79
C GLY A 162 -10.55 -10.23 13.35
N SER A 163 -10.16 -11.05 12.38
CA SER A 163 -10.98 -12.19 11.94
C SER A 163 -11.02 -13.35 12.97
N TYR A 164 -10.02 -13.40 13.86
CA TYR A 164 -9.87 -14.42 14.89
C TYR A 164 -10.48 -14.01 16.24
N VAL A 165 -10.94 -12.74 16.35
CA VAL A 165 -11.59 -12.27 17.57
C VAL A 165 -12.97 -12.92 17.72
N ASP A 166 -13.33 -13.30 18.94
CA ASP A 166 -14.60 -13.93 19.25
C ASP A 166 -15.77 -12.98 18.91
N LYS A 167 -16.52 -13.34 17.85
CA LYS A 167 -17.62 -12.56 17.30
C LYS A 167 -18.84 -12.48 18.23
N THR A 168 -18.87 -13.29 19.28
CA THR A 168 -19.96 -13.27 20.27
C THR A 168 -19.78 -12.15 21.27
N MET A 169 -18.53 -11.73 21.55
CA MET A 169 -18.23 -10.67 22.50
C MET A 169 -17.88 -9.34 21.84
N TYR A 170 -17.30 -9.39 20.63
CA TYR A 170 -16.78 -8.22 19.95
C TYR A 170 -17.36 -8.08 18.53
N CYS A 171 -17.67 -6.84 18.16
CA CYS A 171 -18.09 -6.53 16.80
C CYS A 171 -16.94 -6.73 15.80
N ALA A 172 -17.23 -7.24 14.58
CA ALA A 172 -16.22 -7.48 13.55
C ALA A 172 -15.41 -6.20 13.18
N GLN A 173 -16.00 -5.03 13.40
CA GLN A 173 -15.39 -3.73 13.12
C GLN A 173 -14.32 -3.29 14.14
N ILE A 174 -14.09 -4.07 15.20
CA ILE A 174 -13.14 -3.68 16.25
C ILE A 174 -11.69 -3.66 15.72
N SER A 175 -11.36 -4.54 14.78
CA SER A 175 -10.04 -4.55 14.13
C SER A 175 -9.81 -3.32 13.25
N ASP A 176 -10.86 -2.84 12.59
CA ASP A 176 -10.80 -1.63 11.78
C ASP A 176 -10.62 -0.39 12.67
N LEU A 177 -11.27 -0.37 13.82
CA LEU A 177 -11.12 0.69 14.82
C LEU A 177 -9.71 0.71 15.41
N ILE A 178 -9.13 -0.45 15.73
CA ILE A 178 -7.76 -0.58 16.22
C ILE A 178 -6.77 -0.12 15.14
N SER A 179 -6.97 -0.55 13.91
CA SER A 179 -6.14 -0.14 12.77
C SER A 179 -6.21 1.38 12.56
N ALA A 180 -7.41 1.97 12.59
CA ALA A 180 -7.58 3.41 12.45
C ALA A 180 -6.88 4.18 13.59
N PHE A 181 -6.93 3.69 14.82
CA PHE A 181 -6.24 4.29 15.95
C PHE A 181 -4.71 4.22 15.81
N ILE A 182 -4.18 3.09 15.34
CA ILE A 182 -2.75 2.94 15.06
C ILE A 182 -2.31 3.90 13.96
N ILE A 183 -3.08 4.02 12.88
CA ILE A 183 -2.82 4.95 11.77
C ILE A 183 -2.78 6.39 12.28
N TYR A 184 -3.73 6.77 13.13
CA TYR A 184 -3.79 8.09 13.74
C TYR A 184 -2.54 8.36 14.60
N LEU A 185 -2.14 7.42 15.46
CA LEU A 185 -0.93 7.54 16.25
C LEU A 185 0.33 7.63 15.39
N CYS A 186 0.43 6.87 14.31
CA CYS A 186 1.56 6.95 13.38
C CYS A 186 1.66 8.33 12.71
N GLY A 187 0.54 8.91 12.31
CA GLY A 187 0.50 10.28 11.79
C GLY A 187 0.97 11.29 12.84
N PHE A 188 0.59 11.10 14.08
CA PHE A 188 1.00 11.95 15.19
C PHE A 188 2.50 11.84 15.51
N VAL A 189 3.06 10.62 15.50
CA VAL A 189 4.51 10.38 15.67
C VAL A 189 5.31 11.07 14.57
N PHE A 190 4.84 11.02 13.33
CA PHE A 190 5.51 11.68 12.21
C PHE A 190 5.51 13.21 12.39
N PHE A 191 4.38 13.78 12.81
CA PHE A 191 4.28 15.21 13.13
C PHE A 191 5.22 15.59 14.27
N PHE A 192 5.27 14.78 15.33
CA PHE A 192 6.13 15.03 16.50
C PHE A 192 7.62 14.96 16.12
N LYS A 193 8.00 14.02 15.27
CA LYS A 193 9.37 13.91 14.73
C LYS A 193 9.77 15.16 13.92
N LEU A 194 8.90 15.65 13.06
CA LEU A 194 9.17 16.88 12.32
C LEU A 194 9.28 18.11 13.24
N TRP A 195 8.41 18.19 14.25
CA TRP A 195 8.45 19.27 15.23
C TRP A 195 9.71 19.22 16.07
N LEU A 196 10.10 18.03 16.54
CA LEU A 196 11.31 17.81 17.34
C LEU A 196 12.58 18.16 16.55
N ASN A 197 12.69 17.69 15.30
CA ASN A 197 13.83 18.05 14.45
C ASN A 197 13.93 19.55 14.25
N ARG A 198 12.83 20.23 13.96
CA ARG A 198 12.81 21.68 13.80
C ARG A 198 13.17 22.43 15.10
N TYR A 199 12.81 21.86 16.24
CA TYR A 199 13.18 22.40 17.55
C TYR A 199 14.68 22.21 17.83
N LEU A 200 15.24 21.07 17.51
CA LEU A 200 16.66 20.77 17.67
C LEU A 200 17.52 21.67 16.74
N ASP A 201 17.14 21.80 15.47
CA ASP A 201 17.83 22.66 14.52
C ASP A 201 17.91 24.12 15.01
N ARG A 202 16.79 24.66 15.53
CA ARG A 202 16.77 26.00 16.13
C ARG A 202 17.66 26.14 17.36
N ARG A 203 17.83 25.06 18.10
CA ARG A 203 18.68 25.03 19.30
C ARG A 203 20.17 25.00 18.93
N ASP A 204 20.51 24.30 17.87
CA ASP A 204 21.87 24.23 17.37
C ASP A 204 22.29 25.53 16.68
N GLU A 205 21.39 26.20 15.94
CA GLU A 205 21.61 27.55 15.42
C GLU A 205 21.87 28.57 16.54
N LYS A 206 21.11 28.49 17.64
CA LYS A 206 21.35 29.39 18.82
C LYS A 206 22.69 29.11 19.51
N LYS A 207 23.12 27.86 19.55
CA LYS A 207 24.44 27.51 20.11
C LYS A 207 25.60 27.98 19.22
N ALA A 208 25.42 27.90 17.89
CA ALA A 208 26.40 28.37 16.92
C ALA A 208 26.51 29.90 16.89
N ALA A 209 25.43 30.60 17.24
CA ALA A 209 25.38 32.08 17.28
C ALA A 209 25.95 32.69 18.57
N THR A 210 26.26 31.87 19.59
CA THR A 210 26.90 32.39 20.82
C THR A 210 28.41 32.47 20.59
N PRO A 211 29.02 33.66 20.45
CA PRO A 211 30.45 33.77 20.27
C PRO A 211 31.14 33.28 21.53
N VAL A 212 32.11 32.40 21.36
CA VAL A 212 33.02 31.98 22.42
C VAL A 212 33.87 33.25 22.75
N VAL A 213 33.43 33.97 23.76
CA VAL A 213 34.25 35.01 24.37
C VAL A 213 35.37 34.31 25.11
N LYS A 214 36.55 34.37 24.57
CA LYS A 214 37.80 33.98 25.18
C LYS A 214 38.44 35.18 25.88
#